data_3389ab5866627ca5e5509429950e8209
#
_entry.id   3389ab5866627ca5e5509429950e8209
#
_cell.length_a   1.000
_cell.length_b   1.000
_cell.length_c   1.000
_cell.angle_alpha   90.00
_cell.angle_beta   90.00
_cell.angle_gamma   90.00
#
_symmetry.space_group_name_H-M   'P 1'
#
loop_
_entity.id
_entity.type
_entity.pdbx_description
1 polymer ?
#
loop_
_entity_poly.entity_id
_entity_poly.type
_entity_poly.pdbx_seq_one_letter_code
_entity_poly.pdbx_strand_id
1 'polypeptide(L)'
;QSPFEIVPEYPATFALWVGTNSGVINTLTQESETSWDFYDENGMAIFTSGSLISNTQYRDTLSFSPGCYTFVMEDTDEDGLDFWANNDGGGMVRFREIGASWLKAFNADFGTNIIHQFTIGESQSTTQHSNNQWEIFPNPTNNNIVIEGICNEKSKITILDNLGKEIMSPIITNSGFISETIDLRKFENGIYFIKINNDQEQKITKVIKQ
;
A
#
# COMPACT_ATOMS: atom_id res chain seq x y z
N GLN A 1 -17.78 -16.68 21.56
CA GLN A 1 -17.65 -15.83 20.37
C GLN A 1 -16.29 -15.15 20.45
N SER A 2 -15.41 -15.48 19.52
CA SER A 2 -14.12 -14.82 19.38
C SER A 2 -14.35 -13.34 19.07
N PRO A 3 -13.59 -12.40 19.68
CA PRO A 3 -13.67 -10.99 19.28
C PRO A 3 -13.31 -10.89 17.81
N PHE A 4 -13.90 -9.94 17.10
CA PHE A 4 -13.65 -9.66 15.69
C PHE A 4 -12.14 -9.69 15.42
N GLU A 5 -11.68 -10.69 14.66
CA GLU A 5 -10.31 -10.73 14.21
C GLU A 5 -10.17 -9.61 13.16
N ILE A 6 -9.36 -8.62 13.47
CA ILE A 6 -9.09 -7.53 12.54
C ILE A 6 -8.29 -8.13 11.40
N VAL A 7 -8.86 -8.12 10.19
CA VAL A 7 -8.15 -8.54 8.97
C VAL A 7 -6.99 -7.57 8.76
N PRO A 8 -5.73 -8.04 8.74
CA PRO A 8 -4.58 -7.17 8.59
C PRO A 8 -4.52 -6.55 7.19
N GLU A 9 -3.97 -5.34 7.12
CA GLU A 9 -3.64 -4.67 5.87
C GLU A 9 -2.14 -4.81 5.60
N TYR A 10 -1.79 -5.22 4.38
CA TYR A 10 -0.40 -5.40 3.94
C TYR A 10 -0.04 -4.46 2.80
N PRO A 11 1.28 -4.20 2.58
CA PRO A 11 1.76 -3.48 1.40
C PRO A 11 1.36 -4.19 0.10
N ALA A 12 1.14 -3.41 -0.96
CA ALA A 12 0.79 -3.96 -2.28
C ALA A 12 1.84 -4.94 -2.84
N THR A 13 3.08 -4.87 -2.37
CA THR A 13 4.16 -5.78 -2.74
C THR A 13 4.88 -6.28 -1.50
N PHE A 14 4.92 -7.59 -1.34
CA PHE A 14 5.67 -8.25 -0.26
C PHE A 14 6.23 -9.60 -0.72
N ALA A 15 7.12 -10.19 0.06
CA ALA A 15 7.68 -11.50 -0.23
C ALA A 15 7.03 -12.59 0.62
N LEU A 16 6.63 -13.70 -0.02
CA LEU A 16 6.35 -14.95 0.63
C LEU A 16 7.67 -15.74 0.76
N TRP A 17 7.99 -16.15 1.97
CA TRP A 17 9.10 -17.04 2.26
C TRP A 17 8.57 -18.36 2.76
N VAL A 18 8.90 -19.43 2.04
CA VAL A 18 8.58 -20.82 2.42
C VAL A 18 9.89 -21.61 2.49
N GLY A 19 10.15 -22.21 3.62
CA GLY A 19 11.22 -23.20 3.77
C GLY A 19 10.59 -24.56 3.96
N THR A 20 10.85 -25.49 3.06
CA THR A 20 10.35 -26.87 3.16
C THR A 20 11.29 -27.74 4.00
N ASN A 21 10.72 -28.74 4.67
CA ASN A 21 11.44 -29.82 5.35
C ASN A 21 11.80 -30.95 4.37
N SER A 22 12.32 -32.06 4.86
CA SER A 22 12.63 -33.24 4.03
C SER A 22 11.40 -34.08 3.68
N GLY A 23 10.32 -33.93 4.44
CA GLY A 23 9.05 -34.66 4.29
C GLY A 23 8.09 -34.08 3.24
N VAL A 24 8.36 -32.91 2.69
CA VAL A 24 7.43 -32.22 1.76
C VAL A 24 7.08 -33.02 0.48
N ILE A 25 7.82 -34.08 0.18
CA ILE A 25 7.54 -35.00 -0.93
C ILE A 25 7.00 -36.31 -0.38
N ASN A 26 5.77 -36.65 -0.73
CA ASN A 26 5.18 -37.93 -0.40
C ASN A 26 5.99 -39.06 -1.05
N THR A 27 6.49 -39.98 -0.24
CA THR A 27 7.40 -41.05 -0.67
C THR A 27 6.73 -42.08 -1.59
N LEU A 28 5.39 -42.20 -1.52
CA LEU A 28 4.63 -43.13 -2.34
C LEU A 28 4.25 -42.56 -3.71
N THR A 29 3.79 -41.33 -3.72
CA THR A 29 3.30 -40.66 -4.94
C THR A 29 4.40 -39.92 -5.69
N GLN A 30 5.49 -39.55 -4.98
CA GLN A 30 6.56 -38.69 -5.47
C GLN A 30 6.05 -37.26 -5.83
N GLU A 31 4.93 -36.86 -5.25
CA GLU A 31 4.35 -35.53 -5.42
C GLU A 31 4.55 -34.70 -4.15
N SER A 32 4.51 -33.39 -4.28
CA SER A 32 4.52 -32.49 -3.13
C SER A 32 3.21 -32.66 -2.36
N GLU A 33 3.30 -32.95 -1.06
CA GLU A 33 2.15 -32.98 -0.16
C GLU A 33 1.72 -31.59 0.29
N THR A 34 2.64 -30.64 0.25
CA THR A 34 2.40 -29.26 0.62
C THR A 34 2.30 -28.38 -0.63
N SER A 35 1.33 -27.48 -0.65
CA SER A 35 1.14 -26.46 -1.68
C SER A 35 0.61 -25.18 -1.07
N TRP A 36 0.72 -24.07 -1.80
CA TRP A 36 0.10 -22.81 -1.40
C TRP A 36 -0.50 -22.05 -2.57
N ASP A 37 -1.59 -21.31 -2.27
CA ASP A 37 -2.31 -20.48 -3.21
C ASP A 37 -2.68 -19.14 -2.59
N PHE A 38 -2.80 -18.10 -3.43
CA PHE A 38 -3.47 -16.85 -3.09
C PHE A 38 -4.71 -16.70 -3.94
N TYR A 39 -5.82 -16.43 -3.29
CA TYR A 39 -7.12 -16.21 -3.91
C TYR A 39 -7.55 -14.75 -3.80
N ASP A 40 -8.19 -14.23 -4.84
CA ASP A 40 -8.87 -12.94 -4.80
C ASP A 40 -10.23 -13.02 -4.08
N GLU A 41 -10.93 -11.91 -3.98
CA GLU A 41 -12.26 -11.82 -3.36
C GLU A 41 -13.35 -12.66 -4.07
N ASN A 42 -13.14 -13.04 -5.33
CA ASN A 42 -14.04 -13.89 -6.10
C ASN A 42 -13.70 -15.39 -5.97
N GLY A 43 -12.67 -15.72 -5.22
CA GLY A 43 -12.18 -17.08 -5.06
C GLY A 43 -11.36 -17.59 -6.25
N MET A 44 -10.85 -16.69 -7.09
CA MET A 44 -9.95 -17.05 -8.19
C MET A 44 -8.50 -17.10 -7.69
N ALA A 45 -7.80 -18.21 -7.96
CA ALA A 45 -6.38 -18.33 -7.67
C ALA A 45 -5.57 -17.37 -8.57
N ILE A 46 -4.81 -16.49 -7.94
CA ILE A 46 -3.97 -15.48 -8.61
C ILE A 46 -2.48 -15.82 -8.56
N PHE A 47 -2.07 -16.56 -7.54
CA PHE A 47 -0.73 -17.11 -7.41
C PHE A 47 -0.82 -18.53 -6.85
N THR A 48 0.03 -19.42 -7.33
CA THR A 48 0.09 -20.82 -6.92
C THR A 48 1.55 -21.28 -6.77
N SER A 49 1.81 -22.21 -5.86
CA SER A 49 3.18 -22.69 -5.59
C SER A 49 3.75 -23.61 -6.69
N GLY A 50 2.90 -24.31 -7.38
CA GLY A 50 3.34 -25.51 -8.10
C GLY A 50 3.89 -26.59 -7.13
N SER A 51 4.67 -27.54 -7.66
CA SER A 51 5.30 -28.58 -6.85
C SER A 51 6.49 -28.04 -6.06
N LEU A 52 6.50 -28.24 -4.74
CA LEU A 52 7.59 -27.89 -3.85
C LEU A 52 8.63 -29.01 -3.79
N ILE A 53 9.89 -28.65 -3.50
CA ILE A 53 11.02 -29.57 -3.39
C ILE A 53 11.49 -29.62 -1.93
N SER A 54 11.92 -30.79 -1.45
CA SER A 54 12.42 -30.97 -0.10
C SER A 54 13.64 -30.08 0.22
N ASN A 55 13.73 -29.64 1.48
CA ASN A 55 14.86 -28.86 2.02
C ASN A 55 15.21 -27.61 1.20
N THR A 56 14.20 -26.94 0.65
CA THR A 56 14.37 -25.80 -0.25
C THR A 56 13.76 -24.53 0.36
N GLN A 57 14.42 -23.40 0.13
CA GLN A 57 13.89 -22.08 0.49
C GLN A 57 13.38 -21.35 -0.73
N TYR A 58 12.09 -21.05 -0.73
CA TYR A 58 11.40 -20.24 -1.71
C TYR A 58 11.27 -18.81 -1.20
N ARG A 59 11.44 -17.85 -2.09
CA ARG A 59 11.35 -16.40 -1.79
C ARG A 59 10.69 -15.70 -2.95
N ASP A 60 9.38 -15.72 -2.98
CA ASP A 60 8.60 -15.19 -4.08
C ASP A 60 8.15 -13.77 -3.74
N THR A 61 8.47 -12.82 -4.59
CA THR A 61 7.97 -11.45 -4.47
C THR A 61 6.66 -11.35 -5.23
N LEU A 62 5.60 -11.03 -4.52
CA LEU A 62 4.23 -10.99 -5.01
C LEU A 62 3.71 -9.56 -4.98
N SER A 63 2.98 -9.17 -6.03
CA SER A 63 2.35 -7.84 -6.15
C SER A 63 0.86 -8.00 -6.34
N PHE A 64 0.10 -7.25 -5.57
CA PHE A 64 -1.35 -7.31 -5.51
C PHE A 64 -1.95 -5.95 -5.87
N SER A 65 -3.10 -5.95 -6.51
CA SER A 65 -3.96 -4.78 -6.62
C SER A 65 -4.70 -4.52 -5.29
N PRO A 66 -5.26 -3.32 -5.06
CA PRO A 66 -6.15 -3.12 -3.91
C PRO A 66 -7.30 -4.12 -3.91
N GLY A 67 -7.60 -4.70 -2.74
CA GLY A 67 -8.65 -5.71 -2.60
C GLY A 67 -8.49 -6.60 -1.37
N CYS A 68 -9.35 -7.61 -1.28
CA CYS A 68 -9.33 -8.63 -0.23
C CYS A 68 -8.75 -9.93 -0.78
N TYR A 69 -7.90 -10.57 0.00
CA TYR A 69 -7.18 -11.77 -0.42
C TYR A 69 -7.19 -12.84 0.66
N THR A 70 -7.10 -14.09 0.22
CA THR A 70 -6.93 -15.23 1.10
C THR A 70 -5.69 -16.02 0.68
N PHE A 71 -4.74 -16.15 1.59
CA PHE A 71 -3.64 -17.09 1.48
C PHE A 71 -4.10 -18.44 2.05
N VAL A 72 -3.89 -19.50 1.29
CA VAL A 72 -4.12 -20.88 1.72
C VAL A 72 -2.83 -21.65 1.53
N MET A 73 -2.43 -22.40 2.52
CA MET A 73 -1.39 -23.41 2.41
C MET A 73 -1.99 -24.72 2.86
N GLU A 74 -1.88 -25.75 2.07
CA GLU A 74 -2.45 -27.07 2.32
C GLU A 74 -1.33 -28.09 2.47
N ASP A 75 -1.59 -29.08 3.31
CA ASP A 75 -0.73 -30.24 3.52
C ASP A 75 -1.57 -31.50 3.54
N THR A 76 -1.29 -32.46 2.65
CA THR A 76 -2.11 -33.66 2.47
C THR A 76 -1.81 -34.77 3.48
N ASP A 77 -0.64 -34.76 4.09
CA ASP A 77 -0.25 -35.69 5.15
C ASP A 77 -0.60 -35.17 6.57
N GLU A 78 -1.14 -33.93 6.64
CA GLU A 78 -1.71 -33.29 7.85
C GLU A 78 -0.67 -33.01 8.95
N ASP A 79 0.60 -32.89 8.62
CA ASP A 79 1.67 -32.65 9.59
C ASP A 79 2.38 -31.30 9.43
N GLY A 80 2.10 -30.59 8.35
CA GLY A 80 2.69 -29.29 8.06
C GLY A 80 4.19 -29.38 7.72
N LEU A 81 4.95 -28.32 8.05
CA LEU A 81 6.35 -28.22 7.71
C LEU A 81 7.30 -28.38 8.91
N ASP A 82 6.79 -28.56 10.12
CA ASP A 82 7.61 -28.66 11.35
C ASP A 82 6.89 -29.46 12.43
N PHE A 83 6.41 -30.66 12.05
CA PHE A 83 5.75 -31.53 13.00
C PHE A 83 6.76 -32.22 13.92
N TRP A 84 6.61 -32.01 15.21
CA TRP A 84 7.54 -32.47 16.24
C TRP A 84 7.77 -34.00 16.29
N ALA A 85 6.82 -34.80 15.82
CA ALA A 85 6.90 -36.25 15.86
C ALA A 85 7.58 -36.85 14.62
N ASN A 86 7.72 -36.06 13.54
CA ASN A 86 8.45 -36.47 12.36
C ASN A 86 9.94 -36.08 12.51
N ASN A 87 10.80 -36.79 11.86
CA ASN A 87 12.24 -36.50 11.87
C ASN A 87 12.66 -35.82 10.57
N ASP A 88 11.80 -34.97 10.04
CA ASP A 88 11.94 -34.38 8.70
C ASP A 88 12.58 -33.00 8.72
N GLY A 89 13.00 -32.55 9.89
CA GLY A 89 13.54 -31.20 10.08
C GLY A 89 12.44 -30.15 10.19
N GLY A 90 12.80 -28.89 10.29
CA GLY A 90 11.88 -27.78 10.44
C GLY A 90 11.75 -26.97 9.18
N GLY A 91 10.52 -26.54 8.88
CA GLY A 91 10.22 -25.58 7.82
C GLY A 91 9.81 -24.21 8.34
N MET A 92 9.38 -23.34 7.46
CA MET A 92 8.84 -22.03 7.81
C MET A 92 7.91 -21.47 6.74
N VAL A 93 6.94 -20.67 7.17
CA VAL A 93 6.06 -19.88 6.29
C VAL A 93 5.96 -18.47 6.83
N ARG A 94 6.32 -17.47 6.04
CA ARG A 94 6.36 -16.08 6.48
C ARG A 94 6.08 -15.11 5.36
N PHE A 95 5.38 -14.02 5.68
CA PHE A 95 5.31 -12.83 4.84
C PHE A 95 6.33 -11.79 5.30
N ARG A 96 7.01 -11.17 4.36
CA ARG A 96 8.04 -10.17 4.63
C ARG A 96 7.84 -8.94 3.78
N GLU A 97 7.89 -7.77 4.40
CA GLU A 97 7.96 -6.50 3.70
C GLU A 97 9.31 -6.36 2.99
N ILE A 98 9.31 -5.84 1.75
CA ILE A 98 10.52 -5.70 0.95
C ILE A 98 11.47 -4.69 1.62
N GLY A 99 12.66 -5.15 1.92
CA GLY A 99 13.70 -4.33 2.59
C GLY A 99 13.45 -4.02 4.07
N ALA A 100 12.41 -4.61 4.69
CA ALA A 100 12.01 -4.33 6.06
C ALA A 100 11.79 -5.61 6.89
N SER A 101 10.85 -5.56 7.84
CA SER A 101 10.59 -6.61 8.84
C SER A 101 9.61 -7.68 8.35
N TRP A 102 9.35 -8.65 9.20
CA TRP A 102 8.31 -9.64 8.99
C TRP A 102 6.92 -9.03 9.16
N LEU A 103 6.03 -9.26 8.19
CA LEU A 103 4.61 -8.89 8.26
C LEU A 103 3.83 -9.94 9.06
N LYS A 104 4.09 -11.21 8.78
CA LYS A 104 3.44 -12.35 9.43
C LYS A 104 4.39 -13.55 9.45
N ALA A 105 4.44 -14.24 10.58
CA ALA A 105 5.00 -15.58 10.69
C ALA A 105 3.87 -16.54 11.05
N PHE A 106 3.78 -17.64 10.32
CA PHE A 106 2.82 -18.69 10.59
C PHE A 106 3.47 -19.79 11.43
N ASN A 107 2.64 -20.53 12.18
CA ASN A 107 3.11 -21.76 12.79
C ASN A 107 3.43 -22.77 11.67
N ALA A 108 4.62 -23.35 11.66
CA ALA A 108 4.99 -24.32 10.63
C ALA A 108 4.47 -25.74 10.94
N ASP A 109 4.14 -26.01 12.20
CA ASP A 109 3.32 -27.17 12.63
C ASP A 109 1.84 -26.77 12.53
N PHE A 110 1.30 -26.76 11.31
CA PHE A 110 -0.04 -26.26 11.02
C PHE A 110 -1.07 -27.37 10.73
N GLY A 111 -0.64 -28.62 10.72
CA GLY A 111 -1.52 -29.74 10.37
C GLY A 111 -1.98 -29.64 8.91
N THR A 112 -3.27 -29.73 8.67
CA THR A 112 -3.90 -29.79 7.34
C THR A 112 -3.77 -28.51 6.51
N ASN A 113 -3.85 -27.33 7.14
CA ASN A 113 -3.81 -26.06 6.38
C ASN A 113 -3.54 -24.82 7.21
N ILE A 114 -3.10 -23.77 6.51
CA ILE A 114 -3.13 -22.38 6.95
C ILE A 114 -4.13 -21.65 6.07
N ILE A 115 -5.08 -20.93 6.67
CA ILE A 115 -5.96 -19.98 5.98
C ILE A 115 -5.74 -18.61 6.60
N HIS A 116 -5.35 -17.63 5.78
CA HIS A 116 -5.07 -16.30 6.27
C HIS A 116 -5.65 -15.25 5.33
N GLN A 117 -6.59 -14.45 5.84
CA GLN A 117 -7.20 -13.35 5.11
C GLN A 117 -6.44 -12.04 5.39
N PHE A 118 -6.28 -11.22 4.36
CA PHE A 118 -5.67 -9.90 4.45
C PHE A 118 -6.26 -8.97 3.40
N THR A 119 -6.03 -7.68 3.59
CA THR A 119 -6.40 -6.65 2.64
C THR A 119 -5.16 -5.95 2.11
N ILE A 120 -5.24 -5.53 0.87
CA ILE A 120 -4.36 -4.53 0.28
C ILE A 120 -5.19 -3.28 0.15
N GLY A 121 -4.83 -2.25 0.92
CA GLY A 121 -5.47 -0.95 0.81
C GLY A 121 -5.28 -0.40 -0.60
N GLU A 122 -6.21 0.44 -1.05
CA GLU A 122 -5.87 1.33 -2.13
C GLU A 122 -4.60 2.02 -1.68
N SER A 123 -3.55 1.92 -2.48
CA SER A 123 -2.43 2.82 -2.29
C SER A 123 -3.08 4.18 -2.17
N GLN A 124 -3.17 4.71 -0.95
CA GLN A 124 -3.25 6.13 -0.79
C GLN A 124 -2.01 6.55 -1.56
N SER A 125 -2.22 6.78 -2.85
CA SER A 125 -1.31 7.54 -3.64
C SER A 125 -1.12 8.80 -2.80
N THR A 126 -0.17 8.78 -1.85
CA THR A 126 0.64 9.95 -1.71
C THR A 126 1.14 10.06 -3.12
N THR A 127 0.38 10.80 -3.92
CA THR A 127 0.81 11.26 -5.22
C THR A 127 2.29 11.43 -5.06
N GLN A 128 3.08 10.50 -5.67
CA GLN A 128 4.47 10.84 -5.85
C GLN A 128 4.38 12.25 -6.34
N HIS A 129 4.89 13.17 -5.55
CA HIS A 129 5.02 14.52 -6.00
C HIS A 129 5.65 14.39 -7.39
N SER A 130 4.81 14.42 -8.42
CA SER A 130 5.27 14.92 -9.69
C SER A 130 6.12 16.12 -9.30
N ASN A 131 7.25 16.36 -9.89
CA ASN A 131 8.22 17.41 -9.54
C ASN A 131 7.64 18.84 -9.52
N ASN A 132 6.34 19.00 -9.40
CA ASN A 132 5.59 20.21 -9.18
C ASN A 132 5.65 20.58 -7.70
N GLN A 133 6.80 21.06 -7.25
CA GLN A 133 6.95 21.64 -5.92
C GLN A 133 6.26 22.99 -5.92
N TRP A 134 5.06 23.03 -5.36
CA TRP A 134 4.38 24.27 -5.04
C TRP A 134 4.67 24.67 -3.60
N GLU A 135 5.22 25.83 -3.41
CA GLU A 135 5.43 26.46 -2.10
C GLU A 135 4.49 27.66 -1.96
N ILE A 136 3.94 27.84 -0.78
CA ILE A 136 3.05 28.95 -0.45
C ILE A 136 3.53 29.59 0.84
N PHE A 137 4.01 30.80 0.73
CA PHE A 137 4.58 31.53 1.88
C PHE A 137 4.34 33.04 1.79
N PRO A 138 4.40 33.73 2.96
CA PRO A 138 4.42 33.18 4.29
C PRO A 138 3.08 32.55 4.68
N ASN A 139 3.13 31.51 5.51
CA ASN A 139 1.95 30.92 6.11
C ASN A 139 2.26 30.56 7.58
N PRO A 140 1.69 31.27 8.59
CA PRO A 140 0.65 32.32 8.48
C PRO A 140 1.12 33.61 7.78
N THR A 141 0.11 34.39 7.30
CA THR A 141 0.34 35.70 6.66
C THR A 141 -0.52 36.79 7.28
N ASN A 142 -0.02 38.03 7.22
CA ASN A 142 -0.80 39.21 7.58
C ASN A 142 -1.43 39.89 6.36
N ASN A 143 -0.76 39.84 5.19
CA ASN A 143 -1.16 40.62 4.04
C ASN A 143 -1.19 39.81 2.73
N ASN A 144 -0.04 39.34 2.30
CA ASN A 144 0.15 38.70 1.00
C ASN A 144 0.72 37.30 1.18
N ILE A 145 0.42 36.44 0.24
CA ILE A 145 1.13 35.17 0.05
C ILE A 145 1.77 35.16 -1.33
N VAL A 146 2.87 34.42 -1.43
CA VAL A 146 3.50 34.10 -2.71
C VAL A 146 3.28 32.61 -2.96
N ILE A 147 2.90 32.28 -4.17
CA ILE A 147 2.73 30.91 -4.64
C ILE A 147 3.83 30.68 -5.67
N GLU A 148 4.81 29.83 -5.34
CA GLU A 148 5.89 29.47 -6.24
C GLU A 148 5.88 27.99 -6.57
N GLY A 149 6.27 27.67 -7.80
CA GLY A 149 6.35 26.28 -8.22
C GLY A 149 6.70 26.12 -9.69
N ILE A 150 6.96 24.88 -10.07
CA ILE A 150 7.15 24.50 -11.47
C ILE A 150 5.95 23.64 -11.87
N CYS A 151 5.28 24.00 -12.95
CA CYS A 151 4.26 23.18 -13.56
C CYS A 151 4.64 22.77 -14.98
N ASN A 152 4.35 21.53 -15.33
CA ASN A 152 4.63 21.00 -16.66
C ASN A 152 3.50 21.32 -17.66
N GLU A 153 2.34 21.72 -17.14
CA GLU A 153 1.11 21.96 -17.91
C GLU A 153 0.39 23.23 -17.41
N LYS A 154 -0.61 23.66 -18.17
CA LYS A 154 -1.46 24.76 -17.78
C LYS A 154 -2.19 24.43 -16.50
N SER A 155 -2.08 25.31 -15.49
CA SER A 155 -2.69 25.11 -14.18
C SER A 155 -3.65 26.23 -13.83
N LYS A 156 -4.68 25.91 -13.05
CA LYS A 156 -5.65 26.85 -12.49
C LYS A 156 -5.43 26.97 -10.98
N ILE A 157 -5.16 28.19 -10.51
CA ILE A 157 -5.05 28.53 -9.08
C ILE A 157 -6.35 29.17 -8.65
N THR A 158 -6.99 28.64 -7.62
CA THR A 158 -8.24 29.13 -7.06
C THR A 158 -8.07 29.36 -5.55
N ILE A 159 -8.55 30.48 -5.05
CA ILE A 159 -8.52 30.82 -3.64
C ILE A 159 -9.94 30.69 -3.07
N LEU A 160 -10.09 29.89 -2.02
CA LEU A 160 -11.36 29.58 -1.40
C LEU A 160 -11.36 30.04 0.06
N ASP A 161 -12.53 30.44 0.56
CA ASP A 161 -12.75 30.65 1.99
C ASP A 161 -12.95 29.32 2.74
N ASN A 162 -13.22 29.40 4.03
CA ASN A 162 -13.46 28.23 4.89
C ASN A 162 -14.75 27.45 4.57
N LEU A 163 -15.65 28.02 3.75
CA LEU A 163 -16.86 27.36 3.27
C LEU A 163 -16.69 26.79 1.85
N GLY A 164 -15.50 26.93 1.26
CA GLY A 164 -15.22 26.46 -0.10
C GLY A 164 -15.68 27.40 -1.21
N LYS A 165 -16.07 28.65 -0.87
CA LYS A 165 -16.46 29.66 -1.85
C LYS A 165 -15.23 30.32 -2.45
N GLU A 166 -15.20 30.49 -3.79
CA GLU A 166 -14.17 31.28 -4.48
C GLU A 166 -14.25 32.75 -4.06
N ILE A 167 -13.13 33.32 -3.58
CA ILE A 167 -13.07 34.70 -3.07
C ILE A 167 -12.47 35.68 -4.08
N MET A 168 -11.88 35.18 -5.15
CA MET A 168 -11.36 35.97 -6.26
C MET A 168 -11.35 35.17 -7.55
N SER A 169 -11.21 35.87 -8.69
CA SER A 169 -11.10 35.20 -10.00
C SER A 169 -9.91 34.25 -10.05
N PRO A 170 -10.08 33.04 -10.58
CA PRO A 170 -8.99 32.09 -10.73
C PRO A 170 -7.84 32.65 -11.58
N ILE A 171 -6.62 32.31 -11.19
CA ILE A 171 -5.41 32.63 -11.95
C ILE A 171 -5.09 31.42 -12.84
N ILE A 172 -4.86 31.67 -14.11
CA ILE A 172 -4.47 30.66 -15.07
C ILE A 172 -2.99 30.85 -15.38
N THR A 173 -2.22 29.81 -15.18
CA THR A 173 -0.78 29.80 -15.44
C THR A 173 -0.44 28.89 -16.61
N ASN A 174 0.66 29.18 -17.29
CA ASN A 174 1.20 28.29 -18.33
C ASN A 174 2.28 27.36 -17.73
N SER A 175 2.78 26.41 -18.50
CA SER A 175 3.91 25.56 -18.09
C SER A 175 5.16 26.39 -17.82
N GLY A 176 5.97 25.96 -16.86
CA GLY A 176 7.22 26.59 -16.44
C GLY A 176 7.25 26.97 -14.97
N PHE A 177 8.23 27.78 -14.59
CA PHE A 177 8.31 28.36 -13.25
C PHE A 177 7.28 29.46 -13.09
N ILE A 178 6.56 29.42 -11.99
CA ILE A 178 5.49 30.33 -11.63
C ILE A 178 5.81 30.96 -10.28
N SER A 179 5.64 32.28 -10.18
CA SER A 179 5.71 33.03 -8.93
C SER A 179 4.58 34.07 -8.97
N GLU A 180 3.50 33.78 -8.22
CA GLU A 180 2.30 34.62 -8.16
C GLU A 180 2.11 35.18 -6.75
N THR A 181 1.91 36.47 -6.65
CA THR A 181 1.63 37.16 -5.39
C THR A 181 0.15 37.44 -5.23
N ILE A 182 -0.46 36.91 -4.19
CA ILE A 182 -1.87 37.06 -3.85
C ILE A 182 -2.01 38.07 -2.71
N ASP A 183 -2.74 39.17 -2.97
CA ASP A 183 -3.07 40.17 -1.96
C ASP A 183 -4.32 39.77 -1.17
N LEU A 184 -4.14 39.44 0.10
CA LEU A 184 -5.20 39.05 1.02
C LEU A 184 -5.67 40.19 1.93
N ARG A 185 -5.14 41.40 1.80
CA ARG A 185 -5.48 42.54 2.70
C ARG A 185 -6.97 42.90 2.72
N LYS A 186 -7.70 42.61 1.64
CA LYS A 186 -9.12 42.89 1.51
C LYS A 186 -10.02 41.85 2.15
N PHE A 187 -9.46 40.75 2.61
CA PHE A 187 -10.19 39.64 3.21
C PHE A 187 -10.00 39.64 4.71
N GLU A 188 -10.94 39.06 5.45
CA GLU A 188 -10.90 38.98 6.91
C GLU A 188 -9.82 37.96 7.39
N ASN A 189 -9.42 38.10 8.66
CA ASN A 189 -8.55 37.11 9.29
C ASN A 189 -9.27 35.76 9.36
N GLY A 190 -8.56 34.68 9.02
CA GLY A 190 -9.20 33.36 8.99
C GLY A 190 -8.41 32.33 8.19
N ILE A 191 -9.08 31.24 7.88
CA ILE A 191 -8.53 30.12 7.12
C ILE A 191 -9.00 30.24 5.66
N TYR A 192 -8.04 30.11 4.75
CA TYR A 192 -8.25 30.06 3.32
C TYR A 192 -7.62 28.79 2.75
N PHE A 193 -8.12 28.36 1.60
CA PHE A 193 -7.58 27.23 0.87
C PHE A 193 -7.13 27.66 -0.52
N ILE A 194 -5.89 27.35 -0.84
CA ILE A 194 -5.34 27.55 -2.19
C ILE A 194 -5.46 26.21 -2.91
N LYS A 195 -6.26 26.17 -3.94
CA LYS A 195 -6.46 25.01 -4.80
C LYS A 195 -5.74 25.26 -6.11
N ILE A 196 -4.79 24.37 -6.43
CA ILE A 196 -4.04 24.37 -7.69
C ILE A 196 -4.41 23.08 -8.40
N ASN A 197 -4.93 23.16 -9.60
CA ASN A 197 -5.29 22.00 -10.39
C ASN A 197 -4.90 22.15 -11.86
N ASN A 198 -4.50 21.05 -12.47
CA ASN A 198 -4.34 20.84 -13.90
C ASN A 198 -5.15 19.61 -14.34
N ASP A 199 -4.93 19.13 -15.55
CA ASP A 199 -5.66 17.99 -16.11
C ASP A 199 -5.33 16.64 -15.44
N GLN A 200 -4.23 16.56 -14.68
CA GLN A 200 -3.73 15.30 -14.09
C GLN A 200 -3.79 15.29 -12.56
N GLU A 201 -3.68 16.46 -11.92
CA GLU A 201 -3.59 16.51 -10.45
C GLU A 201 -4.28 17.72 -9.84
N GLN A 202 -4.62 17.60 -8.57
CA GLN A 202 -5.15 18.68 -7.75
C GLN A 202 -4.39 18.72 -6.43
N LYS A 203 -3.91 19.91 -6.05
CA LYS A 203 -3.32 20.19 -4.75
C LYS A 203 -4.14 21.23 -4.00
N ILE A 204 -4.37 21.02 -2.70
CA ILE A 204 -5.04 21.98 -1.81
C ILE A 204 -4.12 22.25 -0.63
N THR A 205 -3.84 23.51 -0.38
CA THR A 205 -3.01 23.96 0.75
C THR A 205 -3.78 24.94 1.62
N LYS A 206 -3.79 24.70 2.94
CA LYS A 206 -4.38 25.63 3.92
C LYS A 206 -3.46 26.79 4.17
N VAL A 207 -4.00 28.02 4.14
CA VAL A 207 -3.34 29.27 4.48
C VAL A 207 -4.06 29.91 5.67
N ILE A 208 -3.32 30.45 6.63
CA ILE A 208 -3.84 31.15 7.80
C ILE A 208 -3.52 32.63 7.63
N LYS A 209 -4.56 33.47 7.55
CA LYS A 209 -4.43 34.93 7.60
C LYS A 209 -4.68 35.41 9.02
N GLN A 210 -3.76 36.24 9.52
CA GLN A 210 -3.80 36.88 10.86
C GLN A 210 -4.01 38.37 10.74
#